data_8e4b9b4a48b116b87ca42db5b38249ec
#
_entry.id   8e4b9b4a48b116b87ca42db5b38249ec
#
_cell.length_a   1.000
_cell.length_b   1.000
_cell.length_c   1.000
_cell.angle_alpha   90.00
_cell.angle_beta   90.00
_cell.angle_gamma   90.00
#
_symmetry.space_group_name_H-M   'P 1'
#
loop_
_entity.id
_entity.type
_entity.pdbx_description
1 polymer ?
#
loop_
_entity_poly.entity_id
_entity_poly.type
_entity_poly.pdbx_seq_one_letter_code
_entity_poly.pdbx_strand_id
1 'polypeptide(L)'
;MKEILEKIEFLFQRYSMERRANTQPYLLGVVKDKINDYSYAPEDNLIRETLIEHVGSTPIIATALYPYINDSEVNLGEALTMLAIHDIGELIVGDEIIFTKEASSQSAENEAAIKLLNPIYHSLYETAENLTNKSAQFAKSIDKITPDIIDYLTPADITIKRYKYFVGIEADQIIDTIVKAKRPYMLWNPFMTEFHIYLIEKHKAKLESVIGTV
;
A
#
# COMPACT_ATOMS: atom_id res chain seq x y z
N MET A 1 0.32 26.78 19.27
CA MET A 1 1.39 25.79 19.49
C MET A 1 0.85 24.53 20.15
N LYS A 2 0.11 24.62 21.28
CA LYS A 2 -0.49 23.45 21.97
C LYS A 2 -1.38 22.63 21.06
N GLU A 3 -2.34 23.25 20.37
CA GLU A 3 -3.25 22.58 19.43
C GLU A 3 -2.52 21.89 18.26
N ILE A 4 -1.38 22.46 17.82
CA ILE A 4 -0.57 21.84 16.77
C ILE A 4 0.07 20.56 17.30
N LEU A 5 0.62 20.58 18.51
CA LEU A 5 1.21 19.40 19.13
C LEU A 5 0.16 18.32 19.38
N GLU A 6 -1.01 18.67 19.91
CA GLU A 6 -2.12 17.74 20.13
C GLU A 6 -2.58 17.07 18.82
N LYS A 7 -2.62 17.83 17.71
CA LYS A 7 -2.93 17.27 16.39
C LYS A 7 -1.84 16.31 15.91
N ILE A 8 -0.57 16.65 16.09
CA ILE A 8 0.55 15.76 15.74
C ILE A 8 0.49 14.46 16.55
N GLU A 9 0.29 14.55 17.88
CA GLU A 9 0.13 13.39 18.74
C GLU A 9 -1.03 12.49 18.30
N PHE A 10 -2.18 13.08 18.00
CA PHE A 10 -3.34 12.35 17.45
C PHE A 10 -2.99 11.61 16.17
N LEU A 11 -2.32 12.27 15.21
CA LEU A 11 -1.95 11.64 13.94
C LEU A 11 -1.01 10.45 14.18
N PHE A 12 0.05 10.62 14.98
CA PHE A 12 0.97 9.51 15.26
C PHE A 12 0.31 8.33 15.95
N GLN A 13 -0.59 8.59 16.91
CA GLN A 13 -1.36 7.53 17.57
C GLN A 13 -2.24 6.77 16.61
N ARG A 14 -2.86 7.47 15.64
CA ARG A 14 -3.74 6.83 14.65
C ARG A 14 -2.97 6.12 13.55
N TYR A 15 -1.90 6.71 13.04
CA TYR A 15 -1.04 6.05 12.04
C TYR A 15 -0.32 4.80 12.57
N SER A 16 -0.30 4.55 13.87
CA SER A 16 0.17 3.28 14.44
C SER A 16 -0.83 2.12 14.29
N MET A 17 -2.00 2.37 13.69
CA MET A 17 -2.98 1.34 13.38
C MET A 17 -2.40 0.31 12.40
N GLU A 18 -2.61 -0.97 12.67
CA GLU A 18 -2.21 -2.06 11.77
C GLU A 18 -3.15 -2.16 10.56
N ARG A 19 -2.57 -2.38 9.38
CA ARG A 19 -3.31 -2.67 8.16
C ARG A 19 -3.78 -4.12 8.14
N ARG A 20 -4.94 -4.37 7.51
CA ARG A 20 -5.57 -5.70 7.56
C ARG A 20 -4.83 -6.76 6.74
N ALA A 21 -4.22 -6.38 5.63
CA ALA A 21 -3.76 -7.33 4.63
C ALA A 21 -2.24 -7.34 4.39
N ASN A 22 -1.50 -6.31 4.76
CA ASN A 22 -0.09 -6.19 4.43
C ASN A 22 0.81 -6.71 5.55
N THR A 23 1.92 -7.34 5.15
CA THR A 23 2.99 -7.77 6.05
C THR A 23 4.23 -6.89 5.85
N GLN A 24 5.18 -6.98 6.78
CA GLN A 24 6.43 -6.23 6.73
C GLN A 24 7.62 -7.14 6.45
N PRO A 25 8.02 -7.33 5.20
CA PRO A 25 9.08 -8.27 4.85
C PRO A 25 10.44 -7.84 5.37
N TYR A 26 10.72 -6.54 5.47
CA TYR A 26 11.99 -6.03 5.98
C TYR A 26 12.15 -6.23 7.48
N LEU A 27 11.07 -6.30 8.24
CA LEU A 27 11.10 -6.68 9.65
C LEU A 27 11.24 -8.18 9.84
N LEU A 28 10.84 -9.02 8.89
CA LEU A 28 10.98 -10.47 8.97
C LEU A 28 12.44 -10.91 9.13
N GLY A 29 13.40 -10.18 8.53
CA GLY A 29 14.83 -10.43 8.74
C GLY A 29 15.30 -10.11 10.16
N VAL A 30 14.74 -9.09 10.79
CA VAL A 30 15.07 -8.62 12.14
C VAL A 30 14.30 -9.39 13.21
N VAL A 31 13.10 -9.83 12.92
CA VAL A 31 12.14 -10.44 13.86
C VAL A 31 12.05 -11.93 13.69
N LYS A 32 12.71 -12.53 12.67
CA LYS A 32 12.65 -13.97 12.40
C LYS A 32 12.99 -14.81 13.64
N ASP A 33 13.97 -14.37 14.42
CA ASP A 33 14.33 -15.03 15.69
C ASP A 33 13.34 -14.71 16.82
N LYS A 34 12.62 -13.59 16.73
CA LYS A 34 11.61 -13.17 17.71
C LYS A 34 10.21 -13.70 17.43
N ILE A 35 9.89 -14.00 16.16
CA ILE A 35 8.60 -14.62 15.78
C ILE A 35 8.46 -16.00 16.44
N ASN A 36 9.55 -16.72 16.65
CA ASN A 36 9.54 -17.99 17.35
C ASN A 36 9.25 -17.88 18.87
N ASP A 37 9.40 -16.67 19.44
CA ASP A 37 9.11 -16.40 20.86
C ASP A 37 7.68 -15.88 21.09
N TYR A 38 6.97 -15.49 20.04
CA TYR A 38 5.57 -15.10 20.15
C TYR A 38 4.69 -16.34 19.98
N SER A 39 3.96 -16.71 21.04
CA SER A 39 2.92 -17.75 21.02
C SER A 39 1.66 -17.27 20.28
N TYR A 40 1.84 -16.78 19.07
CA TYR A 40 0.70 -16.46 18.21
C TYR A 40 0.08 -17.75 17.65
N ALA A 41 -1.25 -17.77 17.53
CA ALA A 41 -1.91 -18.76 16.69
C ALA A 41 -1.34 -18.70 15.25
N PRO A 42 -1.32 -19.81 14.49
CA PRO A 42 -0.78 -19.82 13.14
C PRO A 42 -1.33 -18.70 12.23
N GLU A 43 -2.56 -18.29 12.46
CA GLU A 43 -3.25 -17.20 11.77
C GLU A 43 -2.72 -15.82 12.20
N ASP A 44 -2.19 -15.68 13.41
CA ASP A 44 -1.71 -14.44 14.01
C ASP A 44 -0.20 -14.22 13.84
N ASN A 45 0.53 -15.19 13.27
CA ASN A 45 1.95 -15.06 12.96
C ASN A 45 2.26 -14.13 11.77
N LEU A 46 1.29 -13.36 11.33
CA LEU A 46 1.44 -12.39 10.27
C LEU A 46 1.69 -11.02 10.88
N ILE A 47 2.95 -10.56 10.86
CA ILE A 47 3.27 -9.19 11.21
C ILE A 47 2.59 -8.29 10.19
N ARG A 48 1.67 -7.47 10.67
CA ARG A 48 0.93 -6.53 9.83
C ARG A 48 1.69 -5.24 9.67
N GLU A 49 1.64 -4.69 8.46
CA GLU A 49 2.10 -3.34 8.20
C GLU A 49 1.20 -2.34 8.94
N THR A 50 1.81 -1.40 9.64
CA THR A 50 1.06 -0.25 10.16
C THR A 50 0.84 0.78 9.06
N LEU A 51 -0.16 1.64 9.22
CA LEU A 51 -0.44 2.70 8.25
C LEU A 51 0.76 3.66 8.09
N ILE A 52 1.48 3.97 9.18
CA ILE A 52 2.68 4.82 9.11
C ILE A 52 3.82 4.14 8.32
N GLU A 53 3.95 2.83 8.39
CA GLU A 53 4.95 2.09 7.63
C GLU A 53 4.60 2.07 6.15
N HIS A 54 3.31 1.93 5.80
CA HIS A 54 2.85 2.06 4.44
C HIS A 54 3.13 3.46 3.88
N VAL A 55 2.61 4.50 4.54
CA VAL A 55 2.81 5.90 4.14
C VAL A 55 4.28 6.29 4.12
N GLY A 56 5.10 5.74 5.03
CA GLY A 56 6.54 5.96 5.07
C GLY A 56 7.31 5.22 3.98
N SER A 57 6.84 4.07 3.50
CA SER A 57 7.49 3.30 2.43
C SER A 57 7.20 3.85 1.03
N THR A 58 6.01 4.42 0.81
CA THR A 58 5.62 4.94 -0.51
C THR A 58 6.53 6.06 -1.04
N PRO A 59 7.00 7.06 -0.26
CA PRO A 59 7.97 8.04 -0.71
C PRO A 59 9.33 7.43 -1.11
N ILE A 60 9.77 6.38 -0.42
CA ILE A 60 11.02 5.69 -0.73
C ILE A 60 10.92 5.05 -2.12
N ILE A 61 9.82 4.34 -2.39
CA ILE A 61 9.57 3.72 -3.69
C ILE A 61 9.38 4.79 -4.78
N ALA A 62 8.63 5.87 -4.49
CA ALA A 62 8.44 6.97 -5.41
C ALA A 62 9.78 7.58 -5.85
N THR A 63 10.67 7.89 -4.90
CA THR A 63 11.99 8.46 -5.22
C THR A 63 12.89 7.49 -5.99
N ALA A 64 12.77 6.19 -5.75
CA ALA A 64 13.52 5.16 -6.48
C ALA A 64 13.04 5.01 -7.94
N LEU A 65 11.72 5.13 -8.21
CA LEU A 65 11.14 4.93 -9.54
C LEU A 65 11.07 6.22 -10.37
N TYR A 66 10.96 7.39 -9.73
CA TYR A 66 10.81 8.67 -10.41
C TYR A 66 11.85 8.96 -11.51
N PRO A 67 13.17 8.65 -11.35
CA PRO A 67 14.15 8.89 -12.40
C PRO A 67 13.87 8.17 -13.72
N TYR A 68 13.04 7.16 -13.72
CA TYR A 68 12.70 6.34 -14.89
C TYR A 68 11.36 6.72 -15.53
N ILE A 69 10.58 7.59 -14.88
CA ILE A 69 9.23 7.97 -15.35
C ILE A 69 9.29 8.73 -16.68
N ASN A 70 10.35 9.51 -16.90
CA ASN A 70 10.60 10.25 -18.13
C ASN A 70 9.38 11.06 -18.64
N ASP A 71 8.65 11.69 -17.71
CA ASP A 71 7.49 12.53 -17.99
C ASP A 71 7.64 13.84 -17.21
N SER A 72 7.82 14.95 -17.93
CA SER A 72 8.06 16.28 -17.36
C SER A 72 6.84 16.89 -16.66
N GLU A 73 5.65 16.33 -16.86
CA GLU A 73 4.43 16.78 -16.18
C GLU A 73 4.31 16.20 -14.76
N VAL A 74 5.15 15.23 -14.41
CA VAL A 74 5.18 14.67 -13.05
C VAL A 74 6.02 15.56 -12.13
N ASN A 75 5.38 16.20 -11.18
CA ASN A 75 6.05 16.93 -10.10
C ASN A 75 6.24 15.98 -8.90
N LEU A 76 7.48 15.60 -8.63
CA LEU A 76 7.79 14.68 -7.52
C LEU A 76 7.37 15.24 -6.16
N GLY A 77 7.57 16.54 -5.90
CA GLY A 77 7.18 17.16 -4.62
C GLY A 77 5.68 17.10 -4.39
N GLU A 78 4.89 17.34 -5.44
CA GLU A 78 3.44 17.19 -5.41
C GLU A 78 3.02 15.74 -5.14
N ALA A 79 3.60 14.79 -5.88
CA ALA A 79 3.33 13.36 -5.70
C ALA A 79 3.69 12.86 -4.29
N LEU A 80 4.81 13.29 -3.74
CA LEU A 80 5.23 12.93 -2.37
C LEU A 80 4.27 13.51 -1.32
N THR A 81 3.75 14.72 -1.53
CA THR A 81 2.74 15.30 -0.65
C THR A 81 1.42 14.52 -0.73
N MET A 82 1.00 14.14 -1.94
CA MET A 82 -0.17 13.27 -2.12
C MET A 82 0.00 11.94 -1.39
N LEU A 83 1.15 11.28 -1.53
CA LEU A 83 1.47 10.03 -0.83
C LEU A 83 1.51 10.18 0.69
N ALA A 84 1.85 11.35 1.22
CA ALA A 84 1.84 11.60 2.66
C ALA A 84 0.42 11.72 3.26
N ILE A 85 -0.58 12.06 2.42
CA ILE A 85 -1.95 12.35 2.88
C ILE A 85 -3.01 11.39 2.34
N HIS A 86 -2.67 10.46 1.41
CA HIS A 86 -3.64 9.67 0.68
C HIS A 86 -4.55 8.81 1.57
N ASP A 87 -4.00 8.20 2.60
CA ASP A 87 -4.73 7.30 3.50
C ASP A 87 -5.20 7.99 4.80
N ILE A 88 -5.18 9.32 4.87
CA ILE A 88 -5.55 10.04 6.11
C ILE A 88 -7.02 9.78 6.53
N GLY A 89 -7.89 9.49 5.57
CA GLY A 89 -9.28 9.14 5.84
C GLY A 89 -9.43 7.82 6.58
N GLU A 90 -8.54 6.86 6.34
CA GLU A 90 -8.52 5.56 7.01
C GLU A 90 -8.33 5.67 8.53
N LEU A 91 -7.76 6.78 9.01
CA LEU A 91 -7.61 7.04 10.45
C LEU A 91 -8.94 7.10 11.20
N ILE A 92 -10.03 7.33 10.49
CA ILE A 92 -11.40 7.42 11.03
C ILE A 92 -12.21 6.19 10.67
N VAL A 93 -12.18 5.77 9.40
CA VAL A 93 -13.05 4.69 8.91
C VAL A 93 -12.40 3.32 9.01
N GLY A 94 -11.08 3.26 9.15
CA GLY A 94 -10.29 2.03 9.13
C GLY A 94 -9.82 1.63 7.74
N ASP A 95 -8.77 0.80 7.68
CA ASP A 95 -8.24 0.23 6.43
C ASP A 95 -9.19 -0.83 5.86
N GLU A 96 -9.45 -0.79 4.58
CA GLU A 96 -10.18 -1.82 3.84
C GLU A 96 -9.34 -2.41 2.71
N ILE A 97 -9.48 -3.72 2.53
CA ILE A 97 -8.74 -4.45 1.49
C ILE A 97 -9.28 -4.03 0.12
N ILE A 98 -8.40 -3.59 -0.78
CA ILE A 98 -8.75 -3.13 -2.13
C ILE A 98 -9.62 -4.12 -2.92
N PHE A 99 -9.47 -5.42 -2.68
CA PHE A 99 -10.21 -6.47 -3.41
C PHE A 99 -11.68 -6.58 -3.01
N THR A 100 -12.05 -6.00 -1.86
CA THR A 100 -13.42 -6.05 -1.28
C THR A 100 -14.00 -4.67 -0.99
N LYS A 101 -13.24 -3.59 -1.27
CA LYS A 101 -13.65 -2.21 -0.99
C LYS A 101 -14.85 -1.81 -1.84
N GLU A 102 -15.90 -1.30 -1.21
CA GLU A 102 -17.11 -0.81 -1.86
C GLU A 102 -17.04 0.71 -2.14
N ALA A 103 -17.83 1.18 -3.11
CA ALA A 103 -17.89 2.61 -3.43
C ALA A 103 -18.39 3.48 -2.25
N SER A 104 -19.26 2.94 -1.40
CA SER A 104 -19.74 3.60 -0.18
C SER A 104 -18.62 3.84 0.84
N SER A 105 -17.71 2.88 0.98
CA SER A 105 -16.55 2.99 1.86
C SER A 105 -15.59 4.07 1.37
N GLN A 106 -15.35 4.16 0.06
CA GLN A 106 -14.51 5.21 -0.53
C GLN A 106 -15.09 6.60 -0.26
N SER A 107 -16.41 6.78 -0.36
CA SER A 107 -17.05 8.07 -0.04
C SER A 107 -16.86 8.46 1.42
N ALA A 108 -17.05 7.52 2.35
CA ALA A 108 -16.86 7.76 3.79
C ALA A 108 -15.40 8.12 4.12
N GLU A 109 -14.44 7.46 3.48
CA GLU A 109 -13.01 7.75 3.62
C GLU A 109 -12.67 9.15 3.11
N ASN A 110 -13.17 9.53 1.93
CA ASN A 110 -12.96 10.86 1.38
C ASN A 110 -13.54 11.97 2.28
N GLU A 111 -14.75 11.77 2.81
CA GLU A 111 -15.34 12.68 3.78
C GLU A 111 -14.51 12.81 5.08
N ALA A 112 -14.00 11.69 5.57
CA ALA A 112 -13.13 11.65 6.75
C ALA A 112 -11.80 12.39 6.48
N ALA A 113 -11.19 12.17 5.32
CA ALA A 113 -9.97 12.84 4.90
C ALA A 113 -10.13 14.37 4.85
N ILE A 114 -11.19 14.86 4.21
CA ILE A 114 -11.47 16.29 4.14
C ILE A 114 -11.68 16.92 5.51
N LYS A 115 -12.28 16.20 6.47
CA LYS A 115 -12.45 16.68 7.85
C LYS A 115 -11.14 16.78 8.62
N LEU A 116 -10.18 15.89 8.35
CA LEU A 116 -8.89 15.83 9.04
C LEU A 116 -7.84 16.77 8.43
N LEU A 117 -7.86 16.92 7.10
CA LEU A 117 -6.90 17.74 6.38
C LEU A 117 -7.10 19.23 6.66
N ASN A 118 -5.98 19.97 6.67
CA ASN A 118 -6.06 21.42 6.58
C ASN A 118 -6.62 21.81 5.20
N PRO A 119 -7.51 22.82 5.11
CA PRO A 119 -8.11 23.23 3.83
C PRO A 119 -7.13 23.54 2.69
N ILE A 120 -5.87 23.92 3.00
CA ILE A 120 -4.83 24.13 1.98
C ILE A 120 -4.50 22.87 1.17
N TYR A 121 -4.79 21.67 1.70
CA TYR A 121 -4.52 20.38 1.05
C TYR A 121 -5.76 19.78 0.38
N HIS A 122 -6.96 20.36 0.52
CA HIS A 122 -8.19 19.75 -0.03
C HIS A 122 -8.09 19.58 -1.54
N SER A 123 -7.69 20.65 -2.27
CA SER A 123 -7.54 20.57 -3.73
C SER A 123 -6.50 19.52 -4.17
N LEU A 124 -5.41 19.40 -3.41
CA LEU A 124 -4.38 18.38 -3.70
C LEU A 124 -4.90 16.96 -3.46
N TYR A 125 -5.64 16.75 -2.38
CA TYR A 125 -6.29 15.48 -2.07
C TYR A 125 -7.32 15.10 -3.14
N GLU A 126 -8.19 16.02 -3.53
CA GLU A 126 -9.16 15.81 -4.60
C GLU A 126 -8.47 15.51 -5.96
N THR A 127 -7.35 16.18 -6.25
CA THR A 127 -6.55 15.92 -7.44
C THR A 127 -6.00 14.49 -7.41
N ALA A 128 -5.51 14.02 -6.25
CA ALA A 128 -5.00 12.67 -6.07
C ALA A 128 -6.09 11.62 -6.25
N GLU A 129 -7.25 11.81 -5.62
CA GLU A 129 -8.36 10.85 -5.70
C GLU A 129 -8.99 10.77 -7.11
N ASN A 130 -9.09 11.89 -7.80
CA ASN A 130 -9.66 11.95 -9.15
C ASN A 130 -8.62 11.73 -10.28
N LEU A 131 -7.33 11.54 -9.96
CA LEU A 131 -6.24 11.30 -10.90
C LEU A 131 -6.15 12.35 -12.02
N THR A 132 -6.41 13.62 -11.69
CA THR A 132 -6.62 14.68 -12.68
C THR A 132 -5.33 15.22 -13.31
N ASN A 133 -4.15 14.85 -12.77
CA ASN A 133 -2.85 15.19 -13.35
C ASN A 133 -1.86 14.03 -13.29
N LYS A 134 -0.69 14.20 -13.92
CA LYS A 134 0.36 13.17 -13.98
C LYS A 134 0.99 12.86 -12.63
N SER A 135 1.12 13.86 -11.75
CA SER A 135 1.61 13.65 -10.39
C SER A 135 0.67 12.75 -9.58
N ALA A 136 -0.65 12.95 -9.72
CA ALA A 136 -1.66 12.11 -9.09
C ALA A 136 -1.65 10.67 -9.64
N GLN A 137 -1.53 10.51 -10.96
CA GLN A 137 -1.40 9.19 -11.59
C GLN A 137 -0.15 8.46 -11.10
N PHE A 138 0.99 9.18 -10.99
CA PHE A 138 2.22 8.63 -10.44
C PHE A 138 2.06 8.25 -8.96
N ALA A 139 1.56 9.15 -8.11
CA ALA A 139 1.33 8.87 -6.70
C ALA A 139 0.42 7.65 -6.50
N LYS A 140 -0.69 7.56 -7.24
CA LYS A 140 -1.60 6.41 -7.18
C LYS A 140 -0.96 5.11 -7.65
N SER A 141 -0.09 5.17 -8.67
CA SER A 141 0.68 3.99 -9.11
C SER A 141 1.62 3.51 -8.00
N ILE A 142 2.30 4.44 -7.31
CA ILE A 142 3.18 4.11 -6.19
C ILE A 142 2.39 3.49 -5.04
N ASP A 143 1.29 4.09 -4.64
CA ASP A 143 0.39 3.52 -3.62
C ASP A 143 0.01 2.06 -3.97
N LYS A 144 -0.42 1.83 -5.21
CA LYS A 144 -0.89 0.49 -5.65
C LYS A 144 0.23 -0.54 -5.85
N ILE A 145 1.43 -0.13 -6.27
CA ILE A 145 2.55 -1.06 -6.50
C ILE A 145 3.33 -1.38 -5.20
N THR A 146 3.28 -0.50 -4.21
CA THR A 146 3.98 -0.69 -2.93
C THR A 146 3.64 -2.02 -2.26
N PRO A 147 2.35 -2.39 -2.07
CA PRO A 147 2.00 -3.70 -1.52
C PRO A 147 2.51 -4.88 -2.37
N ASP A 148 2.59 -4.74 -3.70
CA ASP A 148 3.10 -5.82 -4.57
C ASP A 148 4.61 -6.01 -4.40
N ILE A 149 5.36 -4.92 -4.19
CA ILE A 149 6.78 -4.99 -3.85
C ILE A 149 6.97 -5.65 -2.49
N ILE A 150 6.15 -5.28 -1.50
CA ILE A 150 6.16 -5.89 -0.16
C ILE A 150 5.84 -7.38 -0.25
N ASP A 151 4.85 -7.78 -1.03
CA ASP A 151 4.49 -9.18 -1.25
C ASP A 151 5.60 -9.97 -1.93
N TYR A 152 6.26 -9.37 -2.92
CA TYR A 152 7.43 -9.98 -3.56
C TYR A 152 8.58 -10.18 -2.56
N LEU A 153 8.81 -9.25 -1.64
CA LEU A 153 9.86 -9.35 -0.62
C LEU A 153 9.48 -10.29 0.53
N THR A 154 8.21 -10.49 0.80
CA THR A 154 7.68 -11.40 1.84
C THR A 154 7.90 -12.87 1.42
N PRO A 155 8.27 -13.81 2.31
CA PRO A 155 8.32 -15.24 2.00
C PRO A 155 7.03 -15.75 1.36
N ALA A 156 7.14 -16.60 0.34
CA ALA A 156 6.00 -17.02 -0.48
C ALA A 156 4.91 -17.74 0.32
N ASP A 157 5.29 -18.59 1.27
CA ASP A 157 4.37 -19.31 2.16
C ASP A 157 3.56 -18.34 3.04
N ILE A 158 4.18 -17.27 3.51
CA ILE A 158 3.51 -16.20 4.29
C ILE A 158 2.55 -15.44 3.39
N THR A 159 2.96 -15.07 2.18
CA THR A 159 2.10 -14.39 1.21
C THR A 159 0.87 -15.26 0.89
N ILE A 160 1.04 -16.55 0.61
CA ILE A 160 -0.06 -17.48 0.33
C ILE A 160 -1.03 -17.54 1.52
N LYS A 161 -0.51 -17.77 2.74
CA LYS A 161 -1.35 -17.81 3.96
C LYS A 161 -2.13 -16.52 4.16
N ARG A 162 -1.50 -15.37 3.93
CA ARG A 162 -2.14 -14.08 4.07
C ARG A 162 -3.30 -13.89 3.07
N TYR A 163 -3.09 -14.18 1.79
CA TYR A 163 -4.15 -14.06 0.79
C TYR A 163 -5.30 -15.02 1.06
N LYS A 164 -4.99 -16.25 1.49
CA LYS A 164 -6.02 -17.21 1.91
C LYS A 164 -6.82 -16.71 3.10
N TYR A 165 -6.17 -16.19 4.12
CA TYR A 165 -6.81 -15.75 5.36
C TYR A 165 -7.60 -14.44 5.19
N PHE A 166 -7.00 -13.40 4.59
CA PHE A 166 -7.61 -12.08 4.51
C PHE A 166 -8.47 -11.85 3.27
N VAL A 167 -8.17 -12.52 2.16
CA VAL A 167 -8.85 -12.31 0.87
C VAL A 167 -9.72 -13.51 0.50
N GLY A 168 -9.44 -14.68 1.08
CA GLY A 168 -10.21 -15.90 0.83
C GLY A 168 -9.93 -16.54 -0.53
N ILE A 169 -8.73 -16.32 -1.13
CA ILE A 169 -8.33 -16.88 -2.41
C ILE A 169 -7.18 -17.88 -2.26
N GLU A 170 -7.13 -18.84 -3.18
CA GLU A 170 -6.06 -19.84 -3.23
C GLU A 170 -4.82 -19.31 -3.96
N ALA A 171 -3.68 -20.00 -3.78
CA ALA A 171 -2.38 -19.54 -4.25
C ALA A 171 -2.30 -19.28 -5.76
N ASP A 172 -2.98 -20.07 -6.57
CA ASP A 172 -3.05 -19.95 -8.03
C ASP A 172 -3.86 -18.74 -8.51
N GLN A 173 -4.69 -18.16 -7.64
CA GLN A 173 -5.53 -16.99 -7.95
C GLN A 173 -4.86 -15.65 -7.58
N ILE A 174 -3.78 -15.66 -6.78
CA ILE A 174 -3.15 -14.46 -6.22
C ILE A 174 -2.72 -13.50 -7.33
N ILE A 175 -1.96 -13.99 -8.31
CA ILE A 175 -1.39 -13.17 -9.38
C ILE A 175 -2.49 -12.51 -10.23
N ASP A 176 -3.48 -13.27 -10.63
CA ASP A 176 -4.59 -12.75 -11.45
C ASP A 176 -5.41 -11.70 -10.68
N THR A 177 -5.59 -11.91 -9.38
CA THR A 177 -6.28 -10.96 -8.49
C THR A 177 -5.52 -9.64 -8.39
N ILE A 178 -4.19 -9.70 -8.18
CA ILE A 178 -3.33 -8.51 -8.14
C ILE A 178 -3.39 -7.77 -9.48
N VAL A 179 -3.16 -8.48 -10.58
CA VAL A 179 -3.14 -7.89 -11.93
C VAL A 179 -4.47 -7.20 -12.24
N LYS A 180 -5.58 -7.86 -11.98
CA LYS A 180 -6.92 -7.30 -12.24
C LYS A 180 -7.17 -6.02 -11.45
N ALA A 181 -6.78 -5.97 -10.17
CA ALA A 181 -7.04 -4.84 -9.30
C ALA A 181 -6.11 -3.65 -9.55
N LYS A 182 -4.84 -3.89 -9.91
CA LYS A 182 -3.80 -2.86 -9.83
C LYS A 182 -3.21 -2.46 -11.18
N ARG A 183 -3.21 -3.34 -12.20
CA ARG A 183 -2.68 -3.02 -13.53
C ARG A 183 -3.28 -1.75 -14.14
N PRO A 184 -4.58 -1.45 -14.01
CA PRO A 184 -5.15 -0.22 -14.57
C PRO A 184 -4.45 1.06 -14.13
N TYR A 185 -3.92 1.09 -12.89
CA TYR A 185 -3.20 2.25 -12.35
C TYR A 185 -1.79 2.43 -12.94
N MET A 186 -1.26 1.46 -13.67
CA MET A 186 0.10 1.50 -14.26
C MET A 186 0.09 1.94 -15.73
N LEU A 187 -1.06 1.85 -16.41
CA LEU A 187 -1.17 1.99 -17.86
C LEU A 187 -0.93 3.43 -18.39
N TRP A 188 -0.92 4.43 -17.52
CA TRP A 188 -0.70 5.83 -17.90
C TRP A 188 0.75 6.11 -18.33
N ASN A 189 1.70 5.27 -17.91
CA ASN A 189 3.13 5.44 -18.19
C ASN A 189 3.76 4.11 -18.63
N PRO A 190 4.52 4.08 -19.75
CA PRO A 190 5.14 2.86 -20.26
C PRO A 190 6.07 2.18 -19.25
N PHE A 191 6.94 2.96 -18.57
CA PHE A 191 7.85 2.41 -17.57
C PHE A 191 7.09 1.76 -16.40
N MET A 192 6.07 2.41 -15.86
CA MET A 192 5.26 1.84 -14.78
C MET A 192 4.58 0.54 -15.20
N THR A 193 4.10 0.48 -16.44
CA THR A 193 3.50 -0.72 -17.02
C THR A 193 4.51 -1.87 -17.10
N GLU A 194 5.69 -1.62 -17.67
CA GLU A 194 6.76 -2.61 -17.83
C GLU A 194 7.31 -3.07 -16.47
N PHE A 195 7.53 -2.14 -15.56
CA PHE A 195 8.00 -2.46 -14.21
C PHE A 195 7.00 -3.34 -13.44
N HIS A 196 5.70 -3.04 -13.53
CA HIS A 196 4.68 -3.87 -12.91
C HIS A 196 4.62 -5.27 -13.55
N ILE A 197 4.72 -5.39 -14.89
CA ILE A 197 4.79 -6.69 -15.58
C ILE A 197 5.96 -7.50 -15.02
N TYR A 198 7.16 -6.92 -15.00
CA TYR A 198 8.37 -7.56 -14.49
C TYR A 198 8.22 -8.02 -13.02
N LEU A 199 7.70 -7.14 -12.15
CA LEU A 199 7.47 -7.46 -10.74
C LEU A 199 6.52 -8.65 -10.57
N ILE A 200 5.42 -8.66 -11.32
CA ILE A 200 4.41 -9.73 -11.29
C ILE A 200 4.99 -11.06 -11.79
N GLU A 201 5.80 -11.06 -12.85
CA GLU A 201 6.48 -12.27 -13.31
C GLU A 201 7.43 -12.85 -12.25
N LYS A 202 8.20 -11.98 -11.58
CA LYS A 202 9.08 -12.39 -10.46
C LYS A 202 8.28 -12.92 -9.27
N HIS A 203 7.19 -12.26 -8.93
CA HIS A 203 6.31 -12.69 -7.84
C HIS A 203 5.66 -14.05 -8.16
N LYS A 204 5.16 -14.22 -9.38
CA LYS A 204 4.59 -15.50 -9.87
C LYS A 204 5.60 -16.63 -9.73
N ALA A 205 6.80 -16.48 -10.28
CA ALA A 205 7.85 -17.50 -10.19
C ALA A 205 8.19 -17.87 -8.74
N LYS A 206 8.17 -16.89 -7.84
CA LYS A 206 8.40 -17.10 -6.40
C LYS A 206 7.27 -17.90 -5.75
N LEU A 207 6.01 -17.59 -6.03
CA LEU A 207 4.87 -18.34 -5.51
C LEU A 207 4.86 -19.79 -6.05
N GLU A 208 5.11 -19.98 -7.36
CA GLU A 208 5.16 -21.29 -8.00
C GLU A 208 6.25 -22.20 -7.40
N SER A 209 7.36 -21.62 -6.92
CA SER A 209 8.45 -22.39 -6.30
C SER A 209 8.06 -23.12 -5.01
N VAL A 210 6.97 -22.73 -4.37
CA VAL A 210 6.51 -23.33 -3.09
C VAL A 210 5.16 -24.05 -3.21
N ILE A 211 4.37 -23.81 -4.28
CA ILE A 211 3.05 -24.45 -4.47
C ILE A 211 3.14 -25.97 -4.60
N GLY A 212 4.29 -26.52 -5.00
CA GLY A 212 4.53 -27.96 -5.07
C GLY A 212 5.11 -28.61 -3.81
N THR A 213 5.35 -27.81 -2.77
CA THR A 213 6.03 -28.26 -1.52
C THR A 213 5.16 -28.10 -0.25
N VAL A 214 3.95 -27.59 -0.40
CA VAL A 214 2.97 -27.41 0.70
C VAL A 214 1.86 -28.45 0.65
#